data_82668eddcf37f654c1ce3f32247b44a2
#
_entry.id   82668eddcf37f654c1ce3f32247b44a2
#
_cell.length_a   1.000
_cell.length_b   1.000
_cell.length_c   1.000
_cell.angle_alpha   90.00
_cell.angle_beta   90.00
_cell.angle_gamma   90.00
#
_symmetry.space_group_name_H-M   'P 1'
#
loop_
_entity.id
_entity.type
_entity.pdbx_description
1 polymer ?
#
loop_
_entity_poly.entity_id
_entity_poly.type
_entity_poly.pdbx_seq_one_letter_code
_entity_poly.pdbx_strand_id
1 'polypeptide(L)'
;MPLRRFLQTSAAPASDFAFAFDIDGVLLRSADPLPRAHQALSYLQAHRIPFILLTNGGGKHESERVADLSSRLNVPLDTSMFVQSHTPFADMHHLKEKTVMVVGGEADKCRKVAEAYGFKRVVTPGDILVAHPEVWPFSQQLLSYYKSFTRPLPAPIDPSSPSTSLRIDAVFVYNDPRDWGLDAQTIKDVLLSEQGILGTLSKKNGNPALENRGYQQDGQPTVYYSNPDLLWAAKYHLPRLGQGGFREAFEGIWAAITGGEANGVKLHKVVMGKPHRPTYEFAEKRLIAHRNHLMQPHGGALGHLKRVYMVGDNPASDIAGGNNYKSPHGTDWASILVETGVHVKGTTPSPEPRKIVGDVWDAVAWAISQEQGKQMSS
;
A
#
# COMPACT_ATOMS: atom_id res chain seq x y z
N MET A 1 -8.20 59.76 22.35
CA MET A 1 -7.52 58.48 21.96
C MET A 1 -8.56 57.40 21.99
N PRO A 2 -8.98 56.79 20.88
CA PRO A 2 -9.86 55.59 20.91
C PRO A 2 -9.02 54.33 21.02
N LEU A 3 -9.32 53.51 22.02
CA LEU A 3 -8.82 52.15 22.20
C LEU A 3 -9.19 51.29 20.99
N ARG A 4 -8.21 50.86 20.24
CA ARG A 4 -8.36 49.77 19.27
C ARG A 4 -8.62 48.48 20.05
N ARG A 5 -9.87 48.01 20.05
CA ARG A 5 -10.20 46.64 20.40
C ARG A 5 -9.52 45.73 19.38
N PHE A 6 -8.48 45.04 19.81
CA PHE A 6 -7.98 43.86 19.11
C PHE A 6 -9.08 42.81 19.14
N LEU A 7 -9.76 42.62 18.04
CA LEU A 7 -10.58 41.43 17.83
C LEU A 7 -9.63 40.24 17.81
N GLN A 8 -9.49 39.57 18.96
CA GLN A 8 -9.01 38.21 19.00
C GLN A 8 -10.06 37.36 18.26
N THR A 9 -9.82 37.09 16.98
CA THR A 9 -10.49 36.00 16.31
C THR A 9 -10.04 34.73 17.03
N SER A 10 -10.89 34.19 17.89
CA SER A 10 -10.66 32.87 18.47
C SER A 10 -10.51 31.90 17.29
N ALA A 11 -9.32 31.33 17.14
CA ALA A 11 -9.11 30.29 16.16
C ALA A 11 -10.14 29.17 16.40
N ALA A 12 -10.86 28.77 15.37
CA ALA A 12 -11.81 27.67 15.49
C ALA A 12 -11.07 26.45 16.09
N PRO A 13 -11.69 25.71 17.03
CA PRO A 13 -11.04 24.56 17.63
C PRO A 13 -10.62 23.56 16.56
N ALA A 14 -9.49 22.90 16.77
CA ALA A 14 -8.98 21.88 15.88
C ALA A 14 -10.04 20.79 15.69
N SER A 15 -10.30 20.40 14.44
CA SER A 15 -11.19 19.28 14.15
C SER A 15 -10.70 18.03 14.90
N ASP A 16 -11.58 17.37 15.65
CA ASP A 16 -11.31 16.10 16.33
C ASP A 16 -11.73 14.89 15.47
N PHE A 17 -12.15 15.14 14.23
CA PHE A 17 -12.41 14.13 13.20
C PHE A 17 -11.66 14.47 11.92
N ALA A 18 -11.51 13.44 11.05
CA ALA A 18 -10.76 13.51 9.81
C ALA A 18 -11.35 12.56 8.76
N PHE A 19 -10.81 12.64 7.54
CA PHE A 19 -11.21 11.75 6.44
C PHE A 19 -10.01 10.98 5.87
N ALA A 20 -10.29 9.75 5.42
CA ALA A 20 -9.43 8.98 4.54
C ALA A 20 -10.25 8.63 3.28
N PHE A 21 -9.80 9.06 2.12
CA PHE A 21 -10.50 8.81 0.85
C PHE A 21 -9.77 7.79 0.02
N ASP A 22 -10.46 6.79 -0.49
CA ASP A 22 -9.99 6.10 -1.67
C ASP A 22 -10.01 7.05 -2.88
N ILE A 23 -9.31 6.67 -3.96
CA ILE A 23 -9.15 7.52 -5.14
C ILE A 23 -10.01 7.03 -6.29
N ASP A 24 -9.77 5.78 -6.73
CA ASP A 24 -10.43 5.23 -7.90
C ASP A 24 -11.86 4.80 -7.57
N GLY A 25 -12.84 5.40 -8.23
CA GLY A 25 -14.26 5.19 -7.91
C GLY A 25 -14.82 6.15 -6.84
N VAL A 26 -13.98 6.94 -6.17
CA VAL A 26 -14.37 7.93 -5.15
C VAL A 26 -14.08 9.37 -5.59
N LEU A 27 -12.85 9.64 -6.00
CA LEU A 27 -12.40 10.97 -6.46
C LEU A 27 -12.20 11.01 -7.97
N LEU A 28 -11.73 9.91 -8.54
CA LEU A 28 -11.48 9.75 -9.97
C LEU A 28 -12.18 8.50 -10.52
N ARG A 29 -12.50 8.53 -11.81
CA ARG A 29 -12.77 7.34 -12.61
C ARG A 29 -11.77 7.29 -13.74
N SER A 30 -10.81 6.37 -13.67
CA SER A 30 -9.63 6.35 -14.54
C SER A 30 -8.80 7.65 -14.44
N ALA A 31 -8.93 8.53 -15.44
CA ALA A 31 -8.21 9.81 -15.44
C ALA A 31 -9.08 11.02 -15.07
N ASP A 32 -10.41 10.84 -15.06
CA ASP A 32 -11.35 11.95 -14.96
C ASP A 32 -11.87 12.13 -13.54
N PRO A 33 -11.93 13.39 -13.03
CA PRO A 33 -12.55 13.68 -11.75
C PRO A 33 -14.03 13.26 -11.72
N LEU A 34 -14.41 12.61 -10.63
CA LEU A 34 -15.84 12.34 -10.39
C LEU A 34 -16.57 13.62 -9.98
N PRO A 35 -17.88 13.70 -10.25
CA PRO A 35 -18.68 14.86 -9.87
C PRO A 35 -18.49 15.22 -8.39
N ARG A 36 -18.37 16.50 -8.10
CA ARG A 36 -18.25 17.09 -6.77
C ARG A 36 -16.99 16.71 -5.97
N ALA A 37 -16.03 15.93 -6.55
CA ALA A 37 -14.77 15.59 -5.87
C ALA A 37 -13.95 16.85 -5.52
N HIS A 38 -13.77 17.76 -6.49
CA HIS A 38 -13.16 19.07 -6.24
C HIS A 38 -13.84 19.84 -5.11
N GLN A 39 -15.18 19.90 -5.12
CA GLN A 39 -15.98 20.61 -4.11
C GLN A 39 -15.74 20.02 -2.71
N ALA A 40 -15.73 18.70 -2.58
CA ALA A 40 -15.54 18.01 -1.30
C ALA A 40 -14.17 18.33 -0.70
N LEU A 41 -13.08 18.16 -1.48
CA LEU A 41 -11.73 18.40 -1.00
C LEU A 41 -11.47 19.88 -0.72
N SER A 42 -11.95 20.79 -1.59
CA SER A 42 -11.82 22.23 -1.38
C SER A 42 -12.54 22.70 -0.12
N TYR A 43 -13.71 22.14 0.16
CA TYR A 43 -14.43 22.42 1.40
C TYR A 43 -13.65 22.01 2.63
N LEU A 44 -13.07 20.80 2.64
CA LEU A 44 -12.28 20.31 3.77
C LEU A 44 -11.04 21.18 4.01
N GLN A 45 -10.36 21.60 2.93
CA GLN A 45 -9.21 22.51 3.04
C GLN A 45 -9.61 23.89 3.59
N ALA A 46 -10.68 24.48 3.07
CA ALA A 46 -11.18 25.78 3.53
C ALA A 46 -11.55 25.78 5.01
N HIS A 47 -12.07 24.66 5.51
CA HIS A 47 -12.49 24.51 6.93
C HIS A 47 -11.41 23.86 7.79
N ARG A 48 -10.20 23.60 7.25
CA ARG A 48 -9.07 22.96 7.94
C ARG A 48 -9.42 21.60 8.56
N ILE A 49 -10.30 20.85 7.92
CA ILE A 49 -10.63 19.48 8.30
C ILE A 49 -9.57 18.56 7.71
N PRO A 50 -8.80 17.80 8.54
CA PRO A 50 -7.72 16.97 8.04
C PRO A 50 -8.24 15.84 7.17
N PHE A 51 -7.52 15.53 6.10
CA PHE A 51 -7.80 14.36 5.29
C PHE A 51 -6.54 13.80 4.64
N ILE A 52 -6.60 12.53 4.26
CA ILE A 52 -5.59 11.86 3.44
C ILE A 52 -6.26 11.12 2.27
N LEU A 53 -5.49 10.89 1.22
CA LEU A 53 -5.83 9.99 0.13
C LEU A 53 -5.17 8.64 0.41
N LEU A 54 -5.95 7.57 0.41
CA LEU A 54 -5.52 6.22 0.78
C LEU A 54 -5.93 5.21 -0.31
N THR A 55 -4.99 4.80 -1.16
CA THR A 55 -5.26 3.92 -2.29
C THR A 55 -4.44 2.63 -2.27
N ASN A 56 -4.99 1.54 -2.82
CA ASN A 56 -4.27 0.31 -3.14
C ASN A 56 -3.49 0.41 -4.46
N GLY A 57 -3.68 1.46 -5.24
CA GLY A 57 -2.83 1.75 -6.39
C GLY A 57 -1.39 2.07 -6.00
N GLY A 58 -0.45 1.92 -6.94
CA GLY A 58 0.97 2.17 -6.66
C GLY A 58 1.82 2.19 -7.93
N GLY A 59 3.14 2.03 -7.77
CA GLY A 59 4.09 1.89 -8.87
C GLY A 59 4.79 3.18 -9.33
N LYS A 60 4.41 4.33 -8.78
CA LYS A 60 5.07 5.63 -8.98
C LYS A 60 5.49 6.22 -7.64
N HIS A 61 6.49 7.11 -7.66
CA HIS A 61 6.82 7.87 -6.45
C HIS A 61 5.68 8.84 -6.07
N GLU A 62 5.48 9.07 -4.77
CA GLU A 62 4.39 9.87 -4.23
C GLU A 62 4.34 11.29 -4.84
N SER A 63 5.50 11.93 -5.02
CA SER A 63 5.57 13.28 -5.59
C SER A 63 5.01 13.35 -7.02
N GLU A 64 5.28 12.34 -7.84
CA GLU A 64 4.75 12.28 -9.22
C GLU A 64 3.22 12.07 -9.19
N ARG A 65 2.74 11.15 -8.33
CA ARG A 65 1.32 10.86 -8.25
C ARG A 65 0.51 12.01 -7.65
N VAL A 66 1.04 12.67 -6.63
CA VAL A 66 0.40 13.82 -5.99
C VAL A 66 0.33 15.01 -6.95
N ALA A 67 1.37 15.28 -7.74
CA ALA A 67 1.33 16.33 -8.76
C ALA A 67 0.23 16.07 -9.81
N ASP A 68 0.11 14.83 -10.30
CA ASP A 68 -0.95 14.42 -11.23
C ASP A 68 -2.34 14.57 -10.60
N LEU A 69 -2.54 14.10 -9.35
CA LEU A 69 -3.80 14.23 -8.64
C LEU A 69 -4.19 15.68 -8.37
N SER A 70 -3.23 16.51 -7.94
CA SER A 70 -3.46 17.95 -7.71
C SER A 70 -3.94 18.66 -8.97
N SER A 71 -3.32 18.34 -10.12
CA SER A 71 -3.72 18.89 -11.41
C SER A 71 -5.11 18.46 -11.83
N ARG A 72 -5.43 17.17 -11.73
CA ARG A 72 -6.74 16.61 -12.14
C ARG A 72 -7.87 17.09 -11.27
N LEU A 73 -7.69 17.04 -9.95
CA LEU A 73 -8.71 17.43 -8.98
C LEU A 73 -8.79 18.96 -8.80
N ASN A 74 -7.84 19.70 -9.37
CA ASN A 74 -7.70 21.16 -9.19
C ASN A 74 -7.70 21.55 -7.70
N VAL A 75 -6.98 20.77 -6.87
CA VAL A 75 -6.85 20.97 -5.43
C VAL A 75 -5.38 20.79 -5.05
N PRO A 76 -4.75 21.72 -4.32
CA PRO A 76 -3.38 21.58 -3.89
C PRO A 76 -3.28 20.39 -2.90
N LEU A 77 -2.52 19.39 -3.28
CA LEU A 77 -2.24 18.22 -2.46
C LEU A 77 -0.74 18.15 -2.16
N ASP A 78 -0.40 17.56 -1.02
CA ASP A 78 0.96 17.33 -0.57
C ASP A 78 1.22 15.84 -0.34
N THR A 79 2.47 15.41 -0.45
CA THR A 79 2.85 14.00 -0.26
C THR A 79 2.58 13.49 1.16
N SER A 80 2.51 14.39 2.15
CA SER A 80 2.11 14.02 3.52
C SER A 80 0.65 13.61 3.63
N MET A 81 -0.19 14.02 2.67
CA MET A 81 -1.62 13.68 2.58
C MET A 81 -1.89 12.44 1.73
N PHE A 82 -0.86 11.72 1.29
CA PHE A 82 -1.01 10.65 0.31
C PHE A 82 -0.36 9.35 0.79
N VAL A 83 -1.13 8.28 0.75
CA VAL A 83 -0.70 6.92 1.09
C VAL A 83 -1.15 5.98 -0.02
N GLN A 84 -0.19 5.42 -0.74
CA GLN A 84 -0.42 4.38 -1.72
C GLN A 84 0.06 3.02 -1.19
N SER A 85 -0.21 1.95 -1.91
CA SER A 85 -0.03 0.57 -1.46
C SER A 85 1.37 0.29 -0.88
N HIS A 86 2.42 0.77 -1.51
CA HIS A 86 3.82 0.54 -1.10
C HIS A 86 4.41 1.62 -0.18
N THR A 87 3.70 2.74 0.08
CA THR A 87 4.21 3.81 0.95
C THR A 87 4.64 3.30 2.35
N PRO A 88 3.95 2.33 2.96
CA PRO A 88 4.37 1.79 4.25
C PRO A 88 5.78 1.16 4.27
N PHE A 89 6.32 0.74 3.11
CA PHE A 89 7.70 0.22 3.04
C PHE A 89 8.75 1.28 3.40
N ALA A 90 8.44 2.57 3.25
CA ALA A 90 9.33 3.66 3.63
C ALA A 90 9.71 3.65 5.12
N ASP A 91 8.85 3.13 5.99
CA ASP A 91 9.08 3.04 7.44
C ASP A 91 9.85 1.78 7.87
N MET A 92 10.24 0.90 6.95
CA MET A 92 11.03 -0.32 7.25
C MET A 92 12.52 -0.01 7.42
N HIS A 93 12.85 0.84 8.38
CA HIS A 93 14.21 1.36 8.60
C HIS A 93 15.26 0.26 8.81
N HIS A 94 14.89 -0.85 9.46
CA HIS A 94 15.77 -1.99 9.73
C HIS A 94 16.25 -2.75 8.49
N LEU A 95 15.58 -2.54 7.33
CA LEU A 95 15.92 -3.17 6.05
C LEU A 95 16.68 -2.24 5.09
N LYS A 96 16.84 -0.94 5.41
CA LYS A 96 17.42 0.02 4.47
C LYS A 96 18.88 -0.24 4.11
N GLU A 97 19.65 -0.80 5.02
CA GLU A 97 21.05 -1.20 4.79
C GLU A 97 21.19 -2.66 4.33
N LYS A 98 20.08 -3.37 4.20
CA LYS A 98 20.03 -4.77 3.75
C LYS A 98 19.87 -4.86 2.23
N THR A 99 20.16 -6.05 1.67
CA THR A 99 19.89 -6.31 0.26
C THR A 99 18.44 -6.75 0.09
N VAL A 100 17.68 -5.97 -0.64
CA VAL A 100 16.26 -6.24 -0.87
C VAL A 100 15.98 -6.57 -2.34
N MET A 101 15.16 -7.57 -2.59
CA MET A 101 14.67 -7.87 -3.94
C MET A 101 13.35 -7.16 -4.15
N VAL A 102 13.28 -6.29 -5.16
CA VAL A 102 12.10 -5.52 -5.53
C VAL A 102 11.48 -6.10 -6.79
N VAL A 103 10.22 -6.48 -6.71
CA VAL A 103 9.45 -7.17 -7.75
C VAL A 103 8.30 -6.30 -8.22
N GLY A 104 8.00 -6.38 -9.51
CA GLY A 104 6.85 -5.73 -10.13
C GLY A 104 7.12 -4.34 -10.70
N GLY A 105 6.08 -3.79 -11.30
CA GLY A 105 6.15 -2.51 -12.01
C GLY A 105 6.76 -2.60 -13.41
N GLU A 106 6.91 -1.45 -14.05
CA GLU A 106 7.48 -1.32 -15.39
C GLU A 106 8.96 -0.92 -15.29
N ALA A 107 9.83 -1.64 -15.98
CA ALA A 107 11.28 -1.40 -16.02
C ALA A 107 11.87 -1.26 -14.59
N ASP A 108 12.57 -0.16 -14.31
CA ASP A 108 13.21 0.10 -13.02
C ASP A 108 12.40 1.06 -12.11
N LYS A 109 11.13 1.32 -12.41
CA LYS A 109 10.32 2.30 -11.64
C LYS A 109 10.22 1.94 -10.17
N CYS A 110 9.92 0.68 -9.85
CA CYS A 110 9.81 0.24 -8.45
C CYS A 110 11.16 0.25 -7.73
N ARG A 111 12.27 -0.05 -8.43
CA ARG A 111 13.63 0.14 -7.88
C ARG A 111 13.87 1.60 -7.48
N LYS A 112 13.57 2.55 -8.37
CA LYS A 112 13.74 3.99 -8.10
C LYS A 112 12.92 4.45 -6.91
N VAL A 113 11.71 3.93 -6.75
CA VAL A 113 10.87 4.21 -5.57
C VAL A 113 11.52 3.64 -4.31
N ALA A 114 11.99 2.40 -4.33
CA ALA A 114 12.67 1.79 -3.18
C ALA A 114 13.94 2.57 -2.79
N GLU A 115 14.75 2.98 -3.76
CA GLU A 115 15.94 3.81 -3.55
C GLU A 115 15.57 5.18 -2.96
N ALA A 116 14.50 5.81 -3.44
CA ALA A 116 13.99 7.07 -2.88
C ALA A 116 13.50 6.93 -1.44
N TYR A 117 13.00 5.75 -1.05
CA TYR A 117 12.70 5.42 0.34
C TYR A 117 13.94 5.17 1.20
N GLY A 118 15.13 5.13 0.60
CA GLY A 118 16.43 4.99 1.29
C GLY A 118 16.97 3.57 1.36
N PHE A 119 16.39 2.60 0.63
CA PHE A 119 16.99 1.27 0.47
C PHE A 119 18.27 1.37 -0.36
N LYS A 120 19.40 0.89 0.19
CA LYS A 120 20.75 1.09 -0.41
C LYS A 120 21.13 0.02 -1.42
N ARG A 121 20.68 -1.21 -1.23
CA ARG A 121 21.01 -2.35 -2.08
C ARG A 121 19.72 -2.99 -2.60
N VAL A 122 19.32 -2.56 -3.80
CA VAL A 122 18.10 -3.01 -4.46
C VAL A 122 18.45 -3.88 -5.65
N VAL A 123 17.96 -5.10 -5.65
CA VAL A 123 18.09 -6.09 -6.73
C VAL A 123 16.69 -6.35 -7.31
N THR A 124 16.59 -6.61 -8.60
CA THR A 124 15.35 -7.01 -9.26
C THR A 124 15.50 -8.39 -9.91
N PRO A 125 14.42 -9.13 -10.16
CA PRO A 125 14.47 -10.36 -10.95
C PRO A 125 15.16 -10.18 -12.31
N GLY A 126 14.99 -9.02 -12.95
CA GLY A 126 15.69 -8.69 -14.20
C GLY A 126 17.20 -8.61 -14.07
N ASP A 127 17.74 -8.10 -12.95
CA ASP A 127 19.20 -8.07 -12.71
C ASP A 127 19.75 -9.49 -12.64
N ILE A 128 19.02 -10.38 -11.94
CA ILE A 128 19.39 -11.79 -11.79
C ILE A 128 19.35 -12.47 -13.16
N LEU A 129 18.29 -12.27 -13.94
CA LEU A 129 18.14 -12.83 -15.28
C LEU A 129 19.27 -12.37 -16.23
N VAL A 130 19.66 -11.10 -16.18
CA VAL A 130 20.72 -10.59 -17.08
C VAL A 130 22.10 -11.11 -16.68
N ALA A 131 22.36 -11.27 -15.37
CA ALA A 131 23.60 -11.85 -14.88
C ALA A 131 23.68 -13.37 -15.09
N HIS A 132 22.56 -14.08 -14.98
CA HIS A 132 22.42 -15.52 -15.06
C HIS A 132 21.19 -15.91 -15.91
N PRO A 133 21.27 -15.86 -17.26
CA PRO A 133 20.12 -16.12 -18.12
C PRO A 133 19.48 -17.50 -17.95
N GLU A 134 20.23 -18.48 -17.46
CA GLU A 134 19.78 -19.84 -17.16
C GLU A 134 18.78 -19.93 -16.00
N VAL A 135 18.67 -18.88 -15.17
CA VAL A 135 17.70 -18.82 -14.06
C VAL A 135 16.25 -18.95 -14.57
N TRP A 136 15.97 -18.37 -15.74
CA TRP A 136 14.65 -18.46 -16.36
C TRP A 136 14.77 -18.63 -17.89
N PRO A 137 14.90 -19.84 -18.41
CA PRO A 137 15.17 -20.09 -19.83
C PRO A 137 14.03 -19.67 -20.77
N PHE A 138 12.82 -19.45 -20.24
CA PHE A 138 11.65 -19.13 -21.04
C PHE A 138 11.50 -17.65 -21.41
N SER A 139 12.23 -16.74 -20.74
CA SER A 139 12.20 -15.29 -21.03
C SER A 139 13.42 -14.79 -21.84
N GLN A 140 14.14 -15.66 -22.54
CA GLN A 140 15.34 -15.29 -23.28
C GLN A 140 15.12 -14.19 -24.34
N GLN A 141 13.97 -14.18 -24.97
CA GLN A 141 13.56 -13.14 -25.93
C GLN A 141 13.38 -11.74 -25.27
N LEU A 142 13.24 -11.67 -23.96
CA LEU A 142 13.10 -10.43 -23.20
C LEU A 142 14.44 -9.90 -22.66
N LEU A 143 15.56 -10.61 -22.88
CA LEU A 143 16.88 -10.20 -22.36
C LEU A 143 17.28 -8.80 -22.83
N SER A 144 17.01 -8.41 -24.08
CA SER A 144 17.33 -7.06 -24.56
C SER A 144 16.51 -5.98 -23.85
N TYR A 145 15.25 -6.26 -23.53
CA TYR A 145 14.40 -5.37 -22.72
C TYR A 145 14.97 -5.24 -21.32
N TYR A 146 15.29 -6.33 -20.64
CA TYR A 146 15.87 -6.30 -19.30
C TYR A 146 17.22 -5.58 -19.26
N LYS A 147 18.13 -5.83 -20.21
CA LYS A 147 19.43 -5.16 -20.31
C LYS A 147 19.33 -3.63 -20.41
N SER A 148 18.19 -3.08 -20.86
CA SER A 148 18.02 -1.63 -21.01
C SER A 148 17.91 -0.86 -19.70
N PHE A 149 17.58 -1.53 -18.56
CA PHE A 149 17.38 -0.88 -17.27
C PHE A 149 17.96 -1.63 -16.07
N THR A 150 18.49 -2.85 -16.27
CA THR A 150 19.10 -3.63 -15.19
C THR A 150 20.47 -3.09 -14.80
N ARG A 151 20.92 -3.47 -13.62
CA ARG A 151 22.22 -3.10 -13.06
C ARG A 151 23.01 -4.35 -12.68
N PRO A 152 24.35 -4.25 -12.61
CA PRO A 152 25.18 -5.33 -12.05
C PRO A 152 24.71 -5.71 -10.64
N LEU A 153 24.78 -7.00 -10.34
CA LEU A 153 24.49 -7.51 -9.00
C LEU A 153 25.52 -6.98 -7.99
N PRO A 154 25.12 -6.67 -6.74
CA PRO A 154 26.04 -6.18 -5.70
C PRO A 154 27.02 -7.24 -5.19
N ALA A 155 26.78 -8.51 -5.49
CA ALA A 155 27.64 -9.66 -5.21
C ALA A 155 27.37 -10.76 -6.25
N PRO A 156 28.34 -11.68 -6.49
CA PRO A 156 28.11 -12.81 -7.40
C PRO A 156 27.07 -13.79 -6.85
N ILE A 157 26.48 -14.60 -7.72
CA ILE A 157 25.73 -15.80 -7.31
C ILE A 157 26.71 -16.96 -7.40
N ASP A 158 27.30 -17.33 -6.27
CA ASP A 158 28.27 -18.41 -6.16
C ASP A 158 27.95 -19.34 -4.97
N PRO A 159 27.22 -20.43 -5.23
CA PRO A 159 26.87 -21.39 -4.16
C PRO A 159 28.06 -22.06 -3.49
N SER A 160 29.22 -22.07 -4.15
CA SER A 160 30.46 -22.65 -3.60
C SER A 160 31.11 -21.73 -2.55
N SER A 161 30.80 -20.43 -2.57
CA SER A 161 31.31 -19.40 -1.68
C SER A 161 30.17 -18.62 -1.00
N PRO A 162 29.37 -19.25 -0.13
CA PRO A 162 28.13 -18.64 0.41
C PRO A 162 28.37 -17.33 1.17
N SER A 163 29.54 -17.16 1.79
CA SER A 163 29.87 -15.96 2.57
C SER A 163 30.03 -14.69 1.71
N THR A 164 30.35 -14.84 0.42
CA THR A 164 30.52 -13.74 -0.53
C THR A 164 29.44 -13.70 -1.61
N SER A 165 28.55 -14.69 -1.61
CA SER A 165 27.46 -14.81 -2.58
C SER A 165 26.34 -13.82 -2.29
N LEU A 166 25.54 -13.51 -3.33
CA LEU A 166 24.39 -12.65 -3.23
C LEU A 166 23.35 -13.22 -2.26
N ARG A 167 23.11 -12.45 -1.20
CA ARG A 167 22.09 -12.74 -0.20
C ARG A 167 20.95 -11.71 -0.30
N ILE A 168 19.73 -12.19 -0.29
CA ILE A 168 18.52 -11.37 -0.24
C ILE A 168 17.96 -11.42 1.19
N ASP A 169 17.77 -10.27 1.82
CA ASP A 169 17.29 -10.14 3.19
C ASP A 169 15.77 -9.85 3.28
N ALA A 170 15.17 -9.36 2.20
CA ALA A 170 13.71 -9.17 2.09
C ALA A 170 13.28 -9.19 0.62
N VAL A 171 12.04 -9.63 0.38
CA VAL A 171 11.40 -9.57 -0.95
C VAL A 171 10.21 -8.63 -0.87
N PHE A 172 10.20 -7.59 -1.69
CA PHE A 172 9.13 -6.62 -1.79
C PHE A 172 8.42 -6.70 -3.14
N VAL A 173 7.17 -7.07 -3.16
CA VAL A 173 6.31 -6.92 -4.34
C VAL A 173 5.67 -5.54 -4.27
N TYR A 174 6.29 -4.57 -4.97
CA TYR A 174 5.93 -3.14 -4.90
C TYR A 174 4.71 -2.78 -5.73
N ASN A 175 4.54 -3.44 -6.86
CA ASN A 175 3.44 -3.24 -7.80
C ASN A 175 3.16 -4.53 -8.54
N ASP A 176 2.16 -4.53 -9.40
CA ASP A 176 1.79 -5.71 -10.19
C ASP A 176 2.98 -6.25 -10.98
N PRO A 177 3.38 -7.51 -10.78
CA PRO A 177 4.41 -8.17 -11.56
C PRO A 177 4.06 -8.25 -13.06
N ARG A 178 5.06 -8.14 -13.93
CA ARG A 178 4.87 -8.15 -15.38
C ARG A 178 5.29 -9.49 -16.01
N ASP A 179 6.37 -10.09 -15.54
CA ASP A 179 6.82 -11.42 -15.92
C ASP A 179 6.59 -12.37 -14.74
N TRP A 180 5.37 -12.88 -14.61
CA TRP A 180 4.99 -13.73 -13.48
C TRP A 180 5.85 -14.97 -13.35
N GLY A 181 6.33 -15.53 -14.49
CA GLY A 181 7.19 -16.70 -14.48
C GLY A 181 8.55 -16.42 -13.87
N LEU A 182 9.25 -15.39 -14.34
CA LEU A 182 10.55 -14.96 -13.81
C LEU A 182 10.44 -14.52 -12.35
N ASP A 183 9.42 -13.72 -12.07
CA ASP A 183 9.20 -13.15 -10.72
C ASP A 183 8.93 -14.28 -9.70
N ALA A 184 8.03 -15.22 -10.04
CA ALA A 184 7.74 -16.37 -9.20
C ALA A 184 8.94 -17.31 -9.04
N GLN A 185 9.72 -17.55 -10.11
CA GLN A 185 10.91 -18.40 -10.06
C GLN A 185 11.94 -17.81 -9.09
N THR A 186 12.26 -16.53 -9.21
CA THR A 186 13.28 -15.87 -8.37
C THR A 186 12.83 -15.76 -6.92
N ILE A 187 11.56 -15.45 -6.65
CA ILE A 187 11.02 -15.46 -5.28
C ILE A 187 11.12 -16.86 -4.67
N LYS A 188 10.71 -17.90 -5.41
CA LYS A 188 10.80 -19.29 -4.96
C LYS A 188 12.24 -19.68 -4.63
N ASP A 189 13.21 -19.33 -5.49
CA ASP A 189 14.62 -19.66 -5.26
C ASP A 189 15.15 -19.01 -3.98
N VAL A 190 14.82 -17.75 -3.72
CA VAL A 190 15.19 -17.06 -2.48
C VAL A 190 14.54 -17.71 -1.25
N LEU A 191 13.27 -18.09 -1.32
CA LEU A 191 12.54 -18.65 -0.18
C LEU A 191 12.93 -20.10 0.15
N LEU A 192 13.47 -20.84 -0.81
CA LEU A 192 13.97 -22.19 -0.59
C LEU A 192 15.47 -22.24 -0.27
N SER A 193 16.17 -21.10 -0.41
CA SER A 193 17.62 -21.00 -0.25
C SER A 193 18.09 -21.19 1.20
N GLU A 194 19.37 -21.40 1.38
CA GLU A 194 20.03 -21.26 2.68
C GLU A 194 20.19 -19.78 3.01
N GLN A 195 19.52 -19.29 4.04
CA GLN A 195 19.62 -17.93 4.58
C GLN A 195 19.36 -16.78 3.55
N GLY A 196 18.63 -17.01 2.48
CA GLY A 196 18.42 -16.03 1.43
C GLY A 196 19.56 -15.94 0.39
N ILE A 197 20.54 -16.85 0.43
CA ILE A 197 21.67 -16.90 -0.51
C ILE A 197 21.24 -17.56 -1.82
N LEU A 198 21.18 -16.78 -2.89
CA LEU A 198 20.78 -17.29 -4.20
C LEU A 198 21.71 -18.40 -4.71
N GLY A 199 21.10 -19.38 -5.39
CA GLY A 199 21.80 -20.55 -5.91
C GLY A 199 21.95 -21.69 -4.90
N THR A 200 21.59 -21.49 -3.62
CA THR A 200 21.62 -22.53 -2.59
C THR A 200 20.25 -23.15 -2.34
N LEU A 201 20.22 -24.27 -1.65
CA LEU A 201 18.99 -24.90 -1.17
C LEU A 201 19.17 -25.29 0.31
N SER A 202 18.25 -24.81 1.16
CA SER A 202 18.31 -25.12 2.59
C SER A 202 18.09 -26.60 2.86
N LYS A 203 18.97 -27.19 3.67
CA LYS A 203 18.86 -28.58 4.13
C LYS A 203 17.70 -28.79 5.11
N LYS A 204 17.12 -27.72 5.65
CA LYS A 204 15.97 -27.80 6.55
C LYS A 204 14.66 -28.03 5.80
N ASN A 205 14.58 -27.64 4.52
CA ASN A 205 13.37 -27.78 3.71
C ASN A 205 12.87 -29.23 3.68
N GLY A 206 11.58 -29.41 4.00
CA GLY A 206 10.91 -30.71 4.02
C GLY A 206 11.15 -31.54 5.29
N ASN A 207 11.88 -31.05 6.28
CA ASN A 207 12.14 -31.79 7.53
C ASN A 207 10.89 -31.79 8.44
N PRO A 208 10.23 -32.94 8.63
CA PRO A 208 8.98 -33.01 9.40
C PRO A 208 9.16 -32.78 10.91
N ALA A 209 10.40 -32.83 11.43
CA ALA A 209 10.69 -32.55 12.83
C ALA A 209 10.79 -31.06 13.16
N LEU A 210 10.81 -30.20 12.13
CA LEU A 210 10.87 -28.75 12.30
C LEU A 210 9.51 -28.10 12.10
N GLU A 211 9.31 -26.94 12.73
CA GLU A 211 8.17 -26.08 12.49
C GLU A 211 8.08 -25.75 10.99
N ASN A 212 6.87 -25.60 10.46
CA ASN A 212 6.63 -25.36 9.04
C ASN A 212 7.35 -26.37 8.12
N ARG A 213 7.64 -27.58 8.64
CA ARG A 213 8.46 -28.61 8.00
C ARG A 213 9.83 -28.09 7.52
N GLY A 214 10.42 -27.15 8.24
CA GLY A 214 11.71 -26.54 7.94
C GLY A 214 11.67 -25.47 6.87
N TYR A 215 10.56 -25.26 6.16
CA TYR A 215 10.46 -24.20 5.16
C TYR A 215 10.43 -22.82 5.82
N GLN A 216 11.21 -21.91 5.29
CA GLN A 216 11.46 -20.56 5.86
C GLN A 216 11.90 -20.58 7.34
N GLN A 217 12.60 -21.65 7.77
CA GLN A 217 13.16 -21.82 9.12
C GLN A 217 14.69 -21.78 9.15
N ASP A 218 15.30 -21.24 8.08
CA ASP A 218 16.77 -21.15 7.91
C ASP A 218 17.25 -19.73 7.65
N GLY A 219 16.51 -18.72 8.09
CA GLY A 219 16.86 -17.32 7.88
C GLY A 219 16.55 -16.79 6.48
N GLN A 220 15.67 -17.48 5.74
CA GLN A 220 15.13 -16.98 4.49
C GLN A 220 14.31 -15.69 4.72
N PRO A 221 14.25 -14.79 3.72
CA PRO A 221 13.54 -13.52 3.87
C PRO A 221 12.03 -13.68 3.93
N THR A 222 11.38 -12.69 4.52
CA THR A 222 9.92 -12.50 4.41
C THR A 222 9.56 -11.89 3.06
N VAL A 223 8.44 -12.32 2.49
CA VAL A 223 7.82 -11.67 1.31
C VAL A 223 6.79 -10.66 1.77
N TYR A 224 6.91 -9.45 1.27
CA TYR A 224 5.98 -8.34 1.53
C TYR A 224 5.22 -8.02 0.24
N TYR A 225 3.89 -8.15 0.28
CA TYR A 225 3.00 -7.74 -0.80
C TYR A 225 2.39 -6.38 -0.46
N SER A 226 2.48 -5.42 -1.38
CA SER A 226 1.95 -4.07 -1.14
C SER A 226 0.44 -3.98 -1.34
N ASN A 227 -0.16 -4.83 -2.19
CA ASN A 227 -1.55 -4.73 -2.60
C ASN A 227 -2.23 -6.11 -2.57
N PRO A 228 -3.36 -6.28 -1.86
CA PRO A 228 -4.10 -7.53 -1.80
C PRO A 228 -5.07 -7.74 -2.97
N ASP A 229 -5.34 -6.71 -3.79
CA ASP A 229 -6.44 -6.73 -4.76
C ASP A 229 -6.24 -7.82 -5.81
N LEU A 230 -7.17 -8.78 -5.83
CA LEU A 230 -7.22 -9.85 -6.83
C LEU A 230 -7.52 -9.30 -8.21
N LEU A 231 -8.47 -8.38 -8.29
CA LEU A 231 -8.97 -7.77 -9.51
C LEU A 231 -9.00 -6.24 -9.37
N TRP A 232 -8.83 -5.56 -10.49
CA TRP A 232 -8.97 -4.10 -10.57
C TRP A 232 -9.68 -3.67 -11.86
N ALA A 233 -10.35 -2.52 -11.83
CA ALA A 233 -11.04 -1.95 -12.98
C ALA A 233 -10.05 -1.23 -13.91
N ALA A 234 -9.88 -1.74 -15.12
CA ALA A 234 -9.06 -1.14 -16.18
C ALA A 234 -9.94 -0.54 -17.30
N LYS A 235 -9.32 -0.08 -18.38
CA LYS A 235 -10.05 0.36 -19.58
C LYS A 235 -10.85 -0.75 -20.26
N TYR A 236 -10.41 -2.01 -20.09
CA TYR A 236 -11.14 -3.15 -20.61
C TYR A 236 -12.45 -3.33 -19.83
N HIS A 237 -13.52 -3.71 -20.49
CA HIS A 237 -14.86 -3.79 -19.90
C HIS A 237 -15.02 -4.84 -18.78
N LEU A 238 -14.09 -5.78 -18.67
CA LEU A 238 -14.02 -6.74 -17.56
C LEU A 238 -12.83 -6.42 -16.65
N PRO A 239 -12.90 -6.71 -15.35
CA PRO A 239 -11.77 -6.53 -14.43
C PRO A 239 -10.53 -7.32 -14.85
N ARG A 240 -9.37 -6.80 -14.53
CA ARG A 240 -8.06 -7.44 -14.78
C ARG A 240 -7.45 -7.92 -13.47
N LEU A 241 -6.60 -8.97 -13.56
CA LEU A 241 -5.83 -9.44 -12.42
C LEU A 241 -4.90 -8.35 -11.92
N GLY A 242 -4.88 -8.15 -10.60
CA GLY A 242 -3.95 -7.30 -9.89
C GLY A 242 -2.86 -8.11 -9.19
N GLN A 243 -2.13 -7.45 -8.28
CA GLN A 243 -1.06 -8.08 -7.50
C GLN A 243 -1.56 -9.26 -6.66
N GLY A 244 -2.79 -9.18 -6.13
CA GLY A 244 -3.42 -10.30 -5.43
C GLY A 244 -3.55 -11.54 -6.31
N GLY A 245 -3.79 -11.37 -7.63
CA GLY A 245 -3.78 -12.49 -8.57
C GLY A 245 -2.42 -13.17 -8.69
N PHE A 246 -1.34 -12.39 -8.75
CA PHE A 246 0.02 -12.93 -8.69
C PHE A 246 0.29 -13.65 -7.36
N ARG A 247 -0.14 -13.06 -6.24
CA ARG A 247 0.02 -13.68 -4.92
C ARG A 247 -0.65 -15.05 -4.87
N GLU A 248 -1.91 -15.15 -5.28
CA GLU A 248 -2.64 -16.43 -5.30
C GLU A 248 -1.95 -17.47 -6.21
N ALA A 249 -1.47 -17.05 -7.38
CA ALA A 249 -0.73 -17.93 -8.27
C ALA A 249 0.58 -18.41 -7.63
N PHE A 250 1.35 -17.51 -7.00
CA PHE A 250 2.57 -17.87 -6.30
C PHE A 250 2.32 -18.80 -5.09
N GLU A 251 1.28 -18.54 -4.32
CA GLU A 251 0.90 -19.42 -3.20
C GLU A 251 0.47 -20.81 -3.68
N GLY A 252 -0.17 -20.90 -4.84
CA GLY A 252 -0.45 -22.18 -5.50
C GLY A 252 0.83 -22.93 -5.91
N ILE A 253 1.81 -22.23 -6.47
CA ILE A 253 3.14 -22.79 -6.79
C ILE A 253 3.85 -23.23 -5.50
N TRP A 254 3.84 -22.40 -4.47
CA TRP A 254 4.42 -22.73 -3.17
C TRP A 254 3.80 -24.00 -2.57
N ALA A 255 2.47 -24.10 -2.58
CA ALA A 255 1.76 -25.26 -2.11
C ALA A 255 2.09 -26.53 -2.91
N ALA A 256 2.21 -26.42 -4.25
CA ALA A 256 2.58 -27.55 -5.09
C ALA A 256 4.01 -28.07 -4.78
N ILE A 257 4.95 -27.18 -4.45
CA ILE A 257 6.35 -27.54 -4.15
C ILE A 257 6.50 -28.10 -2.73
N THR A 258 5.82 -27.50 -1.75
CA THR A 258 6.03 -27.79 -0.33
C THR A 258 4.99 -28.74 0.27
N GLY A 259 3.91 -29.00 -0.45
CA GLY A 259 2.72 -29.70 0.01
C GLY A 259 1.68 -28.80 0.70
N GLY A 260 2.00 -27.51 0.89
CA GLY A 260 1.07 -26.50 1.38
C GLY A 260 0.44 -26.79 2.73
N GLU A 261 -0.69 -26.16 3.01
CA GLU A 261 -1.41 -26.30 4.29
C GLU A 261 -1.85 -27.73 4.58
N ALA A 262 -2.12 -28.55 3.56
CA ALA A 262 -2.43 -29.96 3.73
C ALA A 262 -1.30 -30.75 4.41
N ASN A 263 -0.05 -30.30 4.23
CA ASN A 263 1.13 -30.85 4.90
C ASN A 263 1.63 -29.97 6.07
N GLY A 264 0.83 -29.01 6.52
CA GLY A 264 1.20 -28.10 7.62
C GLY A 264 2.25 -27.03 7.22
N VAL A 265 2.39 -26.72 5.92
CA VAL A 265 3.33 -25.72 5.44
C VAL A 265 2.57 -24.45 5.03
N LYS A 266 2.92 -23.33 5.64
CA LYS A 266 2.40 -22.00 5.31
C LYS A 266 3.50 -21.12 4.73
N LEU A 267 3.15 -20.27 3.77
CA LEU A 267 4.04 -19.23 3.30
C LEU A 267 4.08 -18.09 4.33
N HIS A 268 5.25 -17.82 4.91
CA HIS A 268 5.46 -16.65 5.76
C HIS A 268 5.54 -15.40 4.88
N LYS A 269 4.52 -14.58 4.98
CA LYS A 269 4.35 -13.36 4.18
C LYS A 269 3.70 -12.26 5.00
N VAL A 270 3.87 -11.03 4.56
CA VAL A 270 3.14 -9.85 5.05
C VAL A 270 2.38 -9.25 3.87
N VAL A 271 1.09 -9.03 4.05
CA VAL A 271 0.24 -8.37 3.04
C VAL A 271 -0.16 -7.01 3.57
N MET A 272 0.13 -5.97 2.79
CA MET A 272 -0.28 -4.59 3.01
C MET A 272 -1.41 -4.22 2.04
N GLY A 273 -1.79 -2.96 2.00
CA GLY A 273 -2.97 -2.51 1.27
C GLY A 273 -4.24 -2.65 2.11
N LYS A 274 -5.29 -1.90 1.76
CA LYS A 274 -6.62 -2.06 2.36
C LYS A 274 -7.18 -3.45 2.01
N PRO A 275 -7.76 -4.22 2.91
CA PRO A 275 -8.20 -3.89 4.27
C PRO A 275 -7.18 -4.20 5.38
N HIS A 276 -5.93 -4.50 5.07
CA HIS A 276 -4.95 -5.00 6.04
C HIS A 276 -4.48 -3.93 7.03
N ARG A 277 -4.37 -4.33 8.28
CA ARG A 277 -4.02 -3.49 9.44
C ARG A 277 -2.77 -2.61 9.25
N PRO A 278 -1.63 -3.09 8.70
CA PRO A 278 -0.42 -2.27 8.58
C PRO A 278 -0.64 -0.98 7.76
N THR A 279 -1.50 -1.03 6.76
CA THR A 279 -1.84 0.14 5.93
C THR A 279 -2.65 1.17 6.71
N TYR A 280 -3.60 0.73 7.52
CA TYR A 280 -4.41 1.65 8.35
C TYR A 280 -3.59 2.26 9.50
N GLU A 281 -2.69 1.51 10.12
CA GLU A 281 -1.75 2.04 11.13
C GLU A 281 -0.84 3.13 10.54
N PHE A 282 -0.31 2.88 9.34
CA PHE A 282 0.49 3.87 8.63
C PHE A 282 -0.35 5.10 8.22
N ALA A 283 -1.55 4.89 7.70
CA ALA A 283 -2.47 5.95 7.29
C ALA A 283 -2.87 6.83 8.48
N GLU A 284 -3.19 6.23 9.62
CA GLU A 284 -3.54 6.98 10.84
C GLU A 284 -2.37 7.82 11.35
N LYS A 285 -1.16 7.26 11.38
CA LYS A 285 0.07 8.00 11.72
C LYS A 285 0.27 9.22 10.82
N ARG A 286 0.08 9.06 9.50
CA ARG A 286 0.16 10.15 8.54
C ARG A 286 -0.93 11.19 8.75
N LEU A 287 -2.15 10.75 8.99
CA LEU A 287 -3.29 11.62 9.23
C LEU A 287 -3.13 12.47 10.51
N ILE A 288 -2.64 11.86 11.58
CA ILE A 288 -2.32 12.58 12.83
C ILE A 288 -1.21 13.61 12.58
N ALA A 289 -0.16 13.25 11.86
CA ALA A 289 0.92 14.17 11.51
C ALA A 289 0.42 15.35 10.67
N HIS A 290 -0.40 15.08 9.65
CA HIS A 290 -1.02 16.10 8.80
C HIS A 290 -1.93 17.04 9.61
N ARG A 291 -2.79 16.49 10.47
CA ARG A 291 -3.63 17.28 11.39
C ARG A 291 -2.79 18.20 12.28
N ASN A 292 -1.72 17.68 12.86
CA ASN A 292 -0.82 18.46 13.70
C ASN A 292 -0.19 19.62 12.92
N HIS A 293 0.25 19.37 11.69
CA HIS A 293 0.81 20.41 10.81
C HIS A 293 -0.21 21.52 10.49
N LEU A 294 -1.44 21.16 10.16
CA LEU A 294 -2.52 22.13 9.89
C LEU A 294 -2.81 23.04 11.09
N MET A 295 -2.57 22.57 12.31
CA MET A 295 -2.95 23.24 13.55
C MET A 295 -1.80 23.97 14.24
N GLN A 296 -0.52 23.70 13.90
CA GLN A 296 0.66 24.31 14.50
C GLN A 296 0.65 25.86 14.59
N PRO A 297 0.12 26.63 13.61
CA PRO A 297 0.13 28.08 13.66
C PRO A 297 -0.67 28.69 14.82
N HIS A 298 -1.46 27.90 15.54
CA HIS A 298 -2.44 28.39 16.51
C HIS A 298 -2.16 28.01 17.98
N GLY A 299 -1.05 27.31 18.27
CA GLY A 299 -0.43 27.24 19.62
C GLY A 299 -1.25 26.57 20.74
N GLY A 300 -2.25 25.73 20.41
CA GLY A 300 -3.05 24.99 21.40
C GLY A 300 -2.65 23.53 21.51
N ALA A 301 -2.80 22.92 22.71
CA ALA A 301 -2.71 21.47 22.85
C ALA A 301 -3.81 20.80 21.99
N LEU A 302 -3.40 19.99 21.03
CA LEU A 302 -4.35 19.26 20.19
C LEU A 302 -4.93 18.09 20.99
N GLY A 303 -6.25 18.11 21.17
CA GLY A 303 -6.97 16.94 21.69
C GLY A 303 -6.79 15.71 20.81
N HIS A 304 -7.19 14.57 21.31
CA HIS A 304 -7.15 13.31 20.58
C HIS A 304 -8.00 13.36 19.29
N LEU A 305 -7.52 12.72 18.20
CA LEU A 305 -8.32 12.49 16.99
C LEU A 305 -9.37 11.41 17.31
N LYS A 306 -10.63 11.81 17.43
CA LYS A 306 -11.69 10.91 17.88
C LYS A 306 -12.21 9.98 16.77
N ARG A 307 -12.28 10.51 15.55
CA ARG A 307 -12.89 9.76 14.43
C ARG A 307 -12.20 9.98 13.11
N VAL A 308 -12.14 8.92 12.31
CA VAL A 308 -11.77 8.95 10.89
C VAL A 308 -12.90 8.34 10.08
N TYR A 309 -13.35 9.08 9.06
CA TYR A 309 -14.30 8.58 8.07
C TYR A 309 -13.53 8.00 6.89
N MET A 310 -13.54 6.67 6.74
CA MET A 310 -13.02 5.99 5.54
C MET A 310 -14.09 6.01 4.47
N VAL A 311 -13.86 6.78 3.42
CA VAL A 311 -14.77 6.90 2.27
C VAL A 311 -14.20 6.10 1.12
N GLY A 312 -14.94 5.08 0.69
CA GLY A 312 -14.51 4.16 -0.36
C GLY A 312 -15.68 3.64 -1.19
N ASP A 313 -15.36 2.98 -2.28
CA ASP A 313 -16.34 2.40 -3.22
C ASP A 313 -16.35 0.86 -3.18
N ASN A 314 -15.34 0.26 -2.52
CA ASN A 314 -15.12 -1.18 -2.50
C ASN A 314 -15.41 -1.78 -1.11
N PRO A 315 -16.49 -2.59 -0.96
CA PRO A 315 -16.80 -3.24 0.31
C PRO A 315 -15.66 -4.13 0.84
N ALA A 316 -14.96 -4.85 -0.02
CA ALA A 316 -13.93 -5.82 0.39
C ALA A 316 -12.63 -5.16 0.89
N SER A 317 -12.31 -3.95 0.46
CA SER A 317 -11.09 -3.23 0.87
C SER A 317 -11.39 -2.07 1.82
N ASP A 318 -12.20 -1.09 1.38
CA ASP A 318 -12.42 0.15 2.12
C ASP A 318 -13.31 -0.03 3.35
N ILE A 319 -14.45 -0.68 3.11
CA ILE A 319 -15.45 -0.87 4.16
C ILE A 319 -14.97 -1.92 5.16
N ALA A 320 -14.46 -3.04 4.67
CA ALA A 320 -13.87 -4.08 5.53
C ALA A 320 -12.72 -3.52 6.37
N GLY A 321 -11.85 -2.74 5.77
CA GLY A 321 -10.72 -2.13 6.48
C GLY A 321 -11.17 -1.10 7.52
N GLY A 322 -12.05 -0.15 7.14
CA GLY A 322 -12.58 0.84 8.05
C GLY A 322 -13.35 0.23 9.23
N ASN A 323 -14.10 -0.87 8.99
CA ASN A 323 -14.85 -1.54 10.05
C ASN A 323 -13.97 -2.37 11.00
N ASN A 324 -12.94 -3.03 10.46
CA ASN A 324 -12.12 -4.00 11.20
C ASN A 324 -10.90 -3.39 11.88
N TYR A 325 -10.45 -2.23 11.42
CA TYR A 325 -9.29 -1.59 12.01
C TYR A 325 -9.57 -1.12 13.43
N LYS A 326 -8.72 -1.55 14.35
CA LYS A 326 -8.74 -1.12 15.76
C LYS A 326 -7.50 -0.26 15.99
N SER A 327 -7.72 1.03 16.11
CA SER A 327 -6.67 2.01 16.34
C SER A 327 -5.97 1.77 17.68
N PRO A 328 -4.64 1.74 17.72
CA PRO A 328 -3.89 1.74 18.97
C PRO A 328 -4.01 3.05 19.74
N HIS A 329 -4.49 4.11 19.09
CA HIS A 329 -4.70 5.43 19.69
C HIS A 329 -6.14 5.66 20.17
N GLY A 330 -7.04 4.68 19.99
CA GLY A 330 -8.45 4.79 20.35
C GLY A 330 -9.31 5.60 19.38
N THR A 331 -8.81 5.91 18.19
CA THR A 331 -9.57 6.59 17.13
C THR A 331 -10.65 5.65 16.57
N ASP A 332 -11.89 6.09 16.50
CA ASP A 332 -13.00 5.35 15.86
C ASP A 332 -12.93 5.51 14.34
N TRP A 333 -12.79 4.41 13.61
CA TRP A 333 -12.86 4.42 12.14
C TRP A 333 -14.26 4.03 11.69
N ALA A 334 -14.87 4.89 10.89
CA ALA A 334 -16.24 4.74 10.39
C ALA A 334 -16.24 4.68 8.86
N SER A 335 -16.72 3.60 8.29
CA SER A 335 -16.76 3.43 6.83
C SER A 335 -17.98 4.08 6.20
N ILE A 336 -17.78 4.74 5.05
CA ILE A 336 -18.85 5.30 4.19
C ILE A 336 -18.63 4.75 2.78
N LEU A 337 -19.66 4.08 2.25
CA LEU A 337 -19.66 3.55 0.89
C LEU A 337 -20.25 4.56 -0.07
N VAL A 338 -19.54 4.87 -1.16
CA VAL A 338 -20.04 5.65 -2.28
C VAL A 338 -20.47 4.76 -3.44
N GLU A 339 -21.55 5.15 -4.14
CA GLU A 339 -22.10 4.39 -5.28
C GLU A 339 -21.49 4.78 -6.63
N THR A 340 -20.29 5.40 -6.61
CA THR A 340 -19.62 5.90 -7.84
C THR A 340 -18.59 4.94 -8.41
N GLY A 341 -18.28 3.82 -7.75
CA GLY A 341 -17.20 2.91 -8.14
C GLY A 341 -17.62 1.47 -8.39
N VAL A 342 -16.94 0.51 -7.75
CA VAL A 342 -17.14 -0.93 -8.02
C VAL A 342 -18.38 -1.54 -7.38
N HIS A 343 -18.93 -0.92 -6.32
CA HIS A 343 -20.15 -1.41 -5.69
C HIS A 343 -21.34 -1.31 -6.64
N VAL A 344 -22.06 -2.41 -6.79
CA VAL A 344 -23.25 -2.45 -7.66
C VAL A 344 -24.46 -1.86 -6.92
N LYS A 345 -24.94 -0.72 -7.39
CA LYS A 345 -26.08 -0.04 -6.81
C LYS A 345 -27.31 -0.96 -6.66
N GLY A 346 -27.93 -0.93 -5.49
CA GLY A 346 -29.10 -1.75 -5.17
C GLY A 346 -28.78 -3.14 -4.66
N THR A 347 -27.50 -3.51 -4.55
CA THR A 347 -27.07 -4.74 -3.87
C THR A 347 -26.72 -4.44 -2.40
N THR A 348 -26.78 -5.47 -1.55
CA THR A 348 -26.36 -5.34 -0.15
C THR A 348 -24.86 -5.51 -0.05
N PRO A 349 -24.09 -4.49 0.40
CA PRO A 349 -22.65 -4.62 0.56
C PRO A 349 -22.30 -5.52 1.75
N SER A 350 -21.24 -6.30 1.59
CA SER A 350 -20.67 -7.11 2.67
C SER A 350 -19.16 -6.87 2.71
N PRO A 351 -18.62 -6.38 3.84
CA PRO A 351 -19.32 -6.00 5.08
C PRO A 351 -20.19 -4.74 4.91
N GLU A 352 -21.13 -4.56 5.85
CA GLU A 352 -22.04 -3.43 5.86
C GLU A 352 -21.30 -2.13 6.26
N PRO A 353 -21.41 -1.03 5.49
CA PRO A 353 -20.86 0.27 5.84
C PRO A 353 -21.72 0.99 6.88
N ARG A 354 -21.14 1.95 7.59
CA ARG A 354 -21.93 2.82 8.49
C ARG A 354 -22.95 3.67 7.72
N LYS A 355 -22.64 4.03 6.46
CA LYS A 355 -23.52 4.80 5.58
C LYS A 355 -23.23 4.46 4.11
N ILE A 356 -24.30 4.44 3.30
CA ILE A 356 -24.22 4.43 1.84
C ILE A 356 -24.69 5.79 1.34
N VAL A 357 -23.97 6.37 0.38
CA VAL A 357 -24.26 7.69 -0.19
C VAL A 357 -24.00 7.72 -1.70
N GLY A 358 -24.54 8.72 -2.39
CA GLY A 358 -24.43 8.82 -3.85
C GLY A 358 -23.00 9.08 -4.34
N ASP A 359 -22.28 10.00 -3.68
CA ASP A 359 -20.90 10.36 -4.05
C ASP A 359 -20.08 10.91 -2.84
N VAL A 360 -18.84 11.34 -3.11
CA VAL A 360 -17.90 11.84 -2.09
C VAL A 360 -18.39 13.09 -1.37
N TRP A 361 -19.11 14.00 -2.04
CA TRP A 361 -19.64 15.19 -1.39
C TRP A 361 -20.75 14.85 -0.39
N ASP A 362 -21.64 13.92 -0.75
CA ASP A 362 -22.67 13.43 0.16
C ASP A 362 -22.05 12.72 1.38
N ALA A 363 -20.91 12.05 1.20
CA ALA A 363 -20.16 11.45 2.30
C ALA A 363 -19.62 12.53 3.26
N VAL A 364 -19.00 13.57 2.74
CA VAL A 364 -18.48 14.70 3.53
C VAL A 364 -19.60 15.41 4.25
N ALA A 365 -20.69 15.76 3.56
CA ALA A 365 -21.84 16.47 4.14
C ALA A 365 -22.51 15.65 5.26
N TRP A 366 -22.69 14.35 5.05
CA TRP A 366 -23.26 13.47 6.07
C TRP A 366 -22.34 13.37 7.31
N ALA A 367 -21.03 13.15 7.13
CA ALA A 367 -20.11 13.04 8.23
C ALA A 367 -20.06 14.32 9.08
N ILE A 368 -20.01 15.49 8.44
CA ILE A 368 -20.04 16.80 9.13
C ILE A 368 -21.34 16.95 9.94
N SER A 369 -22.49 16.57 9.38
CA SER A 369 -23.77 16.64 10.10
C SER A 369 -23.77 15.75 11.36
N GLN A 370 -23.11 14.59 11.33
CA GLN A 370 -22.98 13.71 12.49
C GLN A 370 -22.11 14.34 13.61
N GLU A 371 -21.06 15.05 13.25
CA GLU A 371 -20.18 15.69 14.24
C GLU A 371 -20.81 16.96 14.81
N GLN A 372 -21.50 17.77 14.00
CA GLN A 372 -22.22 18.95 14.47
C GLN A 372 -23.42 18.59 15.36
N GLY A 373 -24.18 17.56 15.03
CA GLY A 373 -25.30 17.09 15.85
C GLY A 373 -24.86 16.61 17.25
N LYS A 374 -23.64 16.11 17.39
CA LYS A 374 -23.06 15.73 18.70
C LYS A 374 -22.64 16.92 19.55
N GLN A 375 -22.17 18.01 18.94
CA GLN A 375 -21.82 19.25 19.66
C GLN A 375 -23.05 19.96 20.24
N MET A 376 -24.25 19.76 19.64
CA MET A 376 -25.51 20.33 20.16
C MET A 376 -26.17 19.47 21.24
N SER A 377 -25.74 18.22 21.42
CA SER A 377 -26.29 17.27 22.40
C SER A 377 -25.35 17.02 23.61
N SER A 378 -24.20 17.64 23.65
CA SER A 378 -23.22 17.62 24.77
C SER A 378 -23.14 18.99 25.44
#